data_0e5e99cd7e4a8bf0211289a71d63bfa4
#
_entry.id   0e5e99cd7e4a8bf0211289a71d63bfa4
#
_cell.length_a   1.000
_cell.length_b   1.000
_cell.length_c   1.000
_cell.angle_alpha   90.00
_cell.angle_beta   90.00
_cell.angle_gamma   90.00
#
_symmetry.space_group_name_H-M   'P 1'
#
loop_
_entity.id
_entity.type
_entity.pdbx_description
1 polymer ?
#
loop_
_entity_poly.entity_id
_entity_poly.type
_entity_poly.pdbx_seq_one_letter_code
_entity_poly.pdbx_strand_id
1 'polypeptide(L)'
;MKPIIFLNPVFKQMLWGGNQLRSKFGYGIPGDNTGECWAVSAHPNGDCTVKDGIYEGMTLSRLWEEHPELFGNPKTDRFPLLVKIIDAKDDLSIQVHPDDAYAGVHENGSLGKTECWYILDCPEGASLVAGHNAKTREELADMIHNGRWEELIREVPVKKGDFIQINPGTVHAIKGGMLILETQQSSDITYRVYDYDRLTDGKPRQLHVEQSINVITVPAALAGDSVKAAEHLPGNTMNELISCDYYKVWKLEISGGFSFEQEEPFLITSVIEGEGTLNGRPVKKGDHFILPWGFGKVELEGQMQLIASTANGRKKQPAFTGACGKEGK
;
A
#
# COMPACT_ATOMS: atom_id res chain seq x y z
N MET A 1 -11.72 22.82 16.73
CA MET A 1 -11.07 21.54 16.42
C MET A 1 -11.23 21.30 14.92
N LYS A 2 -10.17 20.89 14.22
CA LYS A 2 -10.28 20.54 12.81
C LYS A 2 -11.11 19.28 12.64
N PRO A 3 -11.80 19.07 11.48
CA PRO A 3 -12.66 17.90 11.28
C PRO A 3 -11.82 16.62 11.13
N ILE A 4 -12.34 15.50 11.62
CA ILE A 4 -11.84 14.17 11.26
C ILE A 4 -12.45 13.82 9.91
N ILE A 5 -11.64 13.46 8.93
CA ILE A 5 -12.09 13.22 7.55
C ILE A 5 -12.25 11.71 7.37
N PHE A 6 -13.45 11.18 7.58
CA PHE A 6 -13.77 9.78 7.32
C PHE A 6 -14.00 9.55 5.82
N LEU A 7 -13.56 8.41 5.33
CA LEU A 7 -13.62 8.06 3.90
C LEU A 7 -14.50 6.86 3.64
N ASN A 8 -15.18 6.88 2.50
CA ASN A 8 -15.83 5.72 1.90
C ASN A 8 -14.81 5.02 1.01
N PRO A 9 -14.47 3.75 1.27
CA PRO A 9 -13.52 3.02 0.46
C PRO A 9 -14.10 2.67 -0.92
N VAL A 10 -13.19 2.43 -1.89
CA VAL A 10 -13.51 1.93 -3.22
C VAL A 10 -13.14 0.45 -3.30
N PHE A 11 -14.05 -0.40 -3.77
CA PHE A 11 -13.83 -1.84 -3.88
C PHE A 11 -13.52 -2.26 -5.32
N LYS A 12 -12.59 -3.20 -5.48
CA LYS A 12 -12.18 -3.78 -6.76
C LYS A 12 -12.38 -5.29 -6.76
N GLN A 13 -13.13 -5.78 -7.76
CA GLN A 13 -13.21 -7.20 -8.03
C GLN A 13 -11.95 -7.65 -8.78
N MET A 14 -11.33 -8.73 -8.31
CA MET A 14 -10.06 -9.23 -8.82
C MET A 14 -10.18 -10.73 -9.09
N LEU A 15 -9.44 -11.22 -10.09
CA LEU A 15 -9.40 -12.65 -10.44
C LEU A 15 -9.08 -13.54 -9.21
N TRP A 16 -8.19 -13.05 -8.38
CA TRP A 16 -7.67 -13.71 -7.18
C TRP A 16 -8.39 -13.28 -5.88
N GLY A 17 -9.40 -12.41 -5.99
CA GLY A 17 -10.08 -11.82 -4.85
C GLY A 17 -10.97 -12.79 -4.09
N GLY A 18 -11.21 -12.49 -2.82
CA GLY A 18 -12.03 -13.25 -1.88
C GLY A 18 -13.23 -12.49 -1.34
N ASN A 19 -13.73 -12.95 -0.19
CA ASN A 19 -14.84 -12.33 0.50
C ASN A 19 -14.56 -12.01 1.99
N GLN A 20 -13.28 -12.04 2.39
CA GLN A 20 -12.87 -11.75 3.77
C GLN A 20 -13.11 -10.26 4.12
N LEU A 21 -13.11 -9.37 3.13
CA LEU A 21 -13.50 -7.96 3.32
C LEU A 21 -14.94 -7.85 3.86
N ARG A 22 -15.86 -8.74 3.46
CA ARG A 22 -17.20 -8.83 4.04
C ARG A 22 -17.18 -9.52 5.40
N SER A 23 -16.61 -10.71 5.47
CA SER A 23 -16.72 -11.57 6.67
C SER A 23 -15.91 -11.05 7.86
N LYS A 24 -14.76 -10.38 7.62
CA LYS A 24 -13.86 -9.89 8.68
C LYS A 24 -13.98 -8.40 8.97
N PHE A 25 -14.41 -7.59 8.00
CA PHE A 25 -14.55 -6.14 8.14
C PHE A 25 -16.00 -5.65 8.09
N GLY A 26 -16.95 -6.49 7.68
CA GLY A 26 -18.37 -6.13 7.58
C GLY A 26 -18.68 -5.19 6.41
N TYR A 27 -17.79 -5.09 5.41
CA TYR A 27 -18.04 -4.22 4.25
C TYR A 27 -19.13 -4.76 3.32
N GLY A 28 -19.89 -3.83 2.72
CA GLY A 28 -20.80 -4.13 1.63
C GLY A 28 -20.05 -4.25 0.30
N ILE A 29 -19.36 -5.37 0.09
CA ILE A 29 -18.56 -5.60 -1.12
C ILE A 29 -19.42 -5.96 -2.34
N PRO A 30 -19.01 -5.60 -3.58
CA PRO A 30 -19.80 -5.81 -4.79
C PRO A 30 -19.93 -7.29 -5.22
N GLY A 31 -19.04 -8.17 -4.76
CA GLY A 31 -19.06 -9.61 -5.11
C GLY A 31 -18.08 -10.41 -4.26
N ASP A 32 -18.18 -11.75 -4.35
CA ASP A 32 -17.35 -12.68 -3.56
C ASP A 32 -15.91 -12.84 -4.09
N ASN A 33 -15.55 -12.07 -5.11
CA ASN A 33 -14.21 -11.95 -5.67
C ASN A 33 -13.65 -10.52 -5.49
N THR A 34 -14.00 -9.85 -4.40
CA THR A 34 -13.50 -8.50 -4.10
C THR A 34 -12.12 -8.60 -3.47
N GLY A 35 -11.09 -8.42 -4.29
CA GLY A 35 -9.69 -8.57 -3.86
C GLY A 35 -9.09 -7.34 -3.22
N GLU A 36 -9.59 -6.14 -3.53
CA GLU A 36 -9.03 -4.90 -2.98
C GLU A 36 -10.11 -3.96 -2.43
N CYS A 37 -9.84 -3.44 -1.23
CA CYS A 37 -10.50 -2.28 -0.64
C CYS A 37 -9.49 -1.13 -0.68
N TRP A 38 -9.67 -0.17 -1.58
CA TRP A 38 -8.90 1.07 -1.58
C TRP A 38 -9.45 1.97 -0.48
N ALA A 39 -8.84 1.85 0.67
CA ALA A 39 -9.31 2.44 1.92
C ALA A 39 -9.10 3.95 1.96
N VAL A 40 -7.94 4.42 1.45
CA VAL A 40 -7.60 5.84 1.29
C VAL A 40 -6.92 6.02 -0.06
N SER A 41 -7.59 6.66 -0.98
CA SER A 41 -7.12 6.84 -2.36
C SER A 41 -7.66 8.14 -2.96
N ALA A 42 -6.79 8.88 -3.62
CA ALA A 42 -7.11 9.96 -4.54
C ALA A 42 -6.70 9.61 -5.99
N HIS A 43 -6.48 8.32 -6.26
CA HIS A 43 -6.05 7.84 -7.57
C HIS A 43 -7.21 7.85 -8.56
N PRO A 44 -7.03 8.28 -9.85
CA PRO A 44 -8.11 8.36 -10.83
C PRO A 44 -8.87 7.05 -11.03
N ASN A 45 -8.21 5.91 -10.84
CA ASN A 45 -8.81 4.59 -10.96
C ASN A 45 -9.67 4.18 -9.75
N GLY A 46 -9.73 5.01 -8.69
CA GLY A 46 -10.49 4.71 -7.48
C GLY A 46 -10.34 5.79 -6.43
N ASP A 47 -11.00 6.92 -6.63
CA ASP A 47 -10.97 8.07 -5.75
C ASP A 47 -12.00 7.91 -4.62
N CYS A 48 -11.55 7.92 -3.37
CA CYS A 48 -12.42 7.81 -2.19
C CYS A 48 -13.20 9.10 -1.98
N THR A 49 -14.43 8.98 -1.48
CA THR A 49 -15.22 10.14 -1.09
C THR A 49 -15.21 10.33 0.43
N VAL A 50 -15.32 11.59 0.87
CA VAL A 50 -15.55 11.92 2.27
C VAL A 50 -16.92 11.42 2.69
N LYS A 51 -16.96 10.68 3.81
CA LYS A 51 -18.15 9.96 4.28
C LYS A 51 -19.20 10.88 4.89
N ASP A 52 -18.75 11.91 5.61
CA ASP A 52 -19.62 12.81 6.37
C ASP A 52 -18.94 14.15 6.71
N GLY A 53 -19.68 15.06 7.34
CA GLY A 53 -19.19 16.36 7.79
C GLY A 53 -19.22 17.42 6.70
N ILE A 54 -18.45 18.51 6.90
CA ILE A 54 -18.49 19.70 6.02
C ILE A 54 -17.98 19.44 4.59
N TYR A 55 -17.28 18.35 4.38
CA TYR A 55 -16.75 17.93 3.09
C TYR A 55 -17.44 16.68 2.53
N GLU A 56 -18.58 16.27 3.10
CA GLU A 56 -19.31 15.07 2.68
C GLU A 56 -19.53 15.01 1.16
N GLY A 57 -19.23 13.85 0.58
CA GLY A 57 -19.35 13.58 -0.86
C GLY A 57 -18.22 14.14 -1.73
N MET A 58 -17.33 14.99 -1.19
CA MET A 58 -16.17 15.45 -1.93
C MET A 58 -15.17 14.29 -2.11
N THR A 59 -14.58 14.15 -3.30
CA THR A 59 -13.51 13.17 -3.51
C THR A 59 -12.24 13.60 -2.83
N LEU A 60 -11.37 12.64 -2.46
CA LEU A 60 -10.11 12.96 -1.80
C LEU A 60 -9.17 13.76 -2.72
N SER A 61 -9.22 13.53 -4.03
CA SER A 61 -8.45 14.33 -5.00
C SER A 61 -8.87 15.80 -4.99
N ARG A 62 -10.19 16.07 -5.03
CA ARG A 62 -10.70 17.44 -4.92
C ARG A 62 -10.38 18.07 -3.57
N LEU A 63 -10.49 17.29 -2.48
CA LEU A 63 -10.15 17.80 -1.15
C LEU A 63 -8.67 18.21 -1.07
N TRP A 64 -7.78 17.45 -1.71
CA TRP A 64 -6.37 17.77 -1.82
C TRP A 64 -6.09 19.05 -2.59
N GLU A 65 -6.79 19.25 -3.71
CA GLU A 65 -6.64 20.42 -4.57
C GLU A 65 -7.27 21.69 -3.98
N GLU A 66 -8.49 21.57 -3.46
CA GLU A 66 -9.29 22.73 -3.00
C GLU A 66 -9.01 23.13 -1.54
N HIS A 67 -8.47 22.20 -0.72
CA HIS A 67 -8.21 22.41 0.72
C HIS A 67 -6.79 21.98 1.14
N PRO A 68 -5.73 22.49 0.48
CA PRO A 68 -4.36 22.08 0.77
C PRO A 68 -3.93 22.39 2.22
N GLU A 69 -4.59 23.33 2.89
CA GLU A 69 -4.36 23.67 4.30
C GLU A 69 -4.69 22.51 5.27
N LEU A 70 -5.48 21.55 4.84
CA LEU A 70 -5.77 20.31 5.60
C LEU A 70 -4.58 19.34 5.59
N PHE A 71 -3.67 19.51 4.64
CA PHE A 71 -2.54 18.62 4.38
C PHE A 71 -1.18 19.33 4.56
N GLY A 72 -1.16 20.46 5.27
CA GLY A 72 0.07 21.22 5.51
C GLY A 72 0.59 22.00 4.29
N ASN A 73 -0.27 22.32 3.34
CA ASN A 73 0.05 23.04 2.09
C ASN A 73 1.15 22.33 1.28
N PRO A 74 0.94 21.09 0.86
CA PRO A 74 1.92 20.33 0.09
C PRO A 74 2.23 21.00 -1.24
N LYS A 75 3.45 20.76 -1.75
CA LYS A 75 3.90 21.30 -3.05
C LYS A 75 3.71 20.33 -4.21
N THR A 76 2.99 19.24 -3.98
CA THR A 76 2.72 18.20 -4.98
C THR A 76 1.31 18.36 -5.55
N ASP A 77 1.16 18.08 -6.83
CA ASP A 77 -0.10 18.19 -7.58
C ASP A 77 -1.08 17.03 -7.30
N ARG A 78 -0.62 15.98 -6.62
CA ARG A 78 -1.42 14.79 -6.34
C ARG A 78 -1.23 14.30 -4.91
N PHE A 79 -2.27 13.68 -4.36
CA PHE A 79 -2.21 12.99 -3.07
C PHE A 79 -1.17 11.86 -3.14
N PRO A 80 -0.22 11.80 -2.19
CA PRO A 80 0.99 11.01 -2.40
C PRO A 80 0.87 9.51 -2.11
N LEU A 81 -0.15 9.09 -1.36
CA LEU A 81 -0.27 7.73 -0.85
C LEU A 81 -1.55 7.04 -1.32
N LEU A 82 -1.52 5.73 -1.32
CA LEU A 82 -2.67 4.86 -1.50
C LEU A 82 -2.59 3.77 -0.42
N VAL A 83 -3.66 3.64 0.36
CA VAL A 83 -3.78 2.59 1.38
C VAL A 83 -4.88 1.63 0.98
N LYS A 84 -4.56 0.32 0.99
CA LYS A 84 -5.49 -0.75 0.62
C LYS A 84 -5.58 -1.81 1.70
N ILE A 85 -6.70 -2.53 1.72
CA ILE A 85 -6.78 -3.86 2.30
C ILE A 85 -6.91 -4.85 1.14
N ILE A 86 -6.01 -5.82 1.07
CA ILE A 86 -5.95 -6.84 0.04
C ILE A 86 -6.42 -8.16 0.63
N ASP A 87 -7.44 -8.76 0.00
CA ASP A 87 -7.97 -10.09 0.30
C ASP A 87 -7.58 -11.04 -0.84
N ALA A 88 -6.48 -11.73 -0.66
CA ALA A 88 -5.97 -12.70 -1.60
C ALA A 88 -6.56 -14.08 -1.32
N LYS A 89 -7.62 -14.47 -2.03
CA LYS A 89 -8.11 -15.85 -2.00
C LYS A 89 -7.15 -16.80 -2.71
N ASP A 90 -6.62 -16.35 -3.84
CA ASP A 90 -5.64 -17.07 -4.65
C ASP A 90 -4.36 -16.23 -4.77
N ASP A 91 -3.27 -16.83 -5.25
CA ASP A 91 -1.99 -16.14 -5.43
C ASP A 91 -2.11 -14.95 -6.38
N LEU A 92 -1.55 -13.82 -6.01
CA LEU A 92 -1.35 -12.70 -6.93
C LEU A 92 -0.23 -13.06 -7.92
N SER A 93 -0.21 -12.37 -9.07
CA SER A 93 0.90 -12.53 -10.03
C SER A 93 2.24 -12.20 -9.39
N ILE A 94 3.28 -12.89 -9.81
CA ILE A 94 4.64 -12.49 -9.52
C ILE A 94 4.92 -11.21 -10.29
N GLN A 95 5.34 -10.17 -9.58
CA GLN A 95 5.41 -8.81 -10.10
C GLN A 95 6.60 -8.03 -9.55
N VAL A 96 6.87 -6.91 -10.17
CA VAL A 96 7.85 -5.92 -9.73
C VAL A 96 7.33 -4.52 -10.05
N HIS A 97 7.73 -3.54 -9.25
CA HIS A 97 7.38 -2.15 -9.47
C HIS A 97 8.61 -1.31 -9.82
N PRO A 98 8.48 -0.34 -10.74
CA PRO A 98 9.54 0.62 -11.03
C PRO A 98 9.70 1.66 -9.91
N ASP A 99 10.84 2.32 -9.87
CA ASP A 99 11.03 3.56 -9.11
C ASP A 99 10.44 4.78 -9.84
N ASP A 100 10.46 5.94 -9.17
CA ASP A 100 9.95 7.20 -9.73
C ASP A 100 10.67 7.63 -11.02
N ALA A 101 11.98 7.35 -11.12
CA ALA A 101 12.76 7.78 -12.27
C ALA A 101 12.36 6.98 -13.53
N TYR A 102 12.24 5.67 -13.39
CA TYR A 102 11.81 4.80 -14.47
C TYR A 102 10.34 5.05 -14.85
N ALA A 103 9.44 5.10 -13.85
CA ALA A 103 8.03 5.34 -14.08
C ALA A 103 7.75 6.71 -14.71
N GLY A 104 8.48 7.74 -14.29
CA GLY A 104 8.37 9.08 -14.85
C GLY A 104 8.67 9.12 -16.36
N VAL A 105 9.62 8.30 -16.84
CA VAL A 105 10.00 8.24 -18.25
C VAL A 105 9.10 7.30 -19.05
N HIS A 106 8.79 6.11 -18.51
CA HIS A 106 8.17 5.03 -19.27
C HIS A 106 6.65 4.92 -19.05
N GLU A 107 6.12 5.57 -17.99
CA GLU A 107 4.72 5.47 -17.60
C GLU A 107 4.04 6.86 -17.51
N ASN A 108 4.32 7.71 -18.51
CA ASN A 108 3.65 9.01 -18.72
C ASN A 108 3.70 9.95 -17.50
N GLY A 109 4.82 9.99 -16.77
CA GLY A 109 4.98 10.84 -15.59
C GLY A 109 4.35 10.28 -14.32
N SER A 110 4.04 9.00 -14.29
CA SER A 110 3.54 8.32 -13.10
C SER A 110 4.59 8.24 -12.00
N LEU A 111 4.12 8.05 -10.77
CA LEU A 111 4.99 7.72 -9.64
C LEU A 111 5.48 6.27 -9.76
N GLY A 112 6.66 5.99 -9.22
CA GLY A 112 7.08 4.65 -8.88
C GLY A 112 6.19 4.06 -7.79
N LYS A 113 6.46 2.82 -7.39
CA LYS A 113 5.65 2.14 -6.39
C LYS A 113 6.52 1.48 -5.33
N THR A 114 6.87 2.28 -4.31
CA THR A 114 7.37 1.76 -3.04
C THR A 114 6.17 1.44 -2.18
N GLU A 115 6.16 0.26 -1.57
CA GLU A 115 5.04 -0.20 -0.74
C GLU A 115 5.51 -0.96 0.49
N CYS A 116 4.61 -1.12 1.44
CA CYS A 116 4.81 -1.99 2.59
C CYS A 116 3.50 -2.68 2.95
N TRP A 117 3.62 -3.85 3.58
CA TRP A 117 2.51 -4.70 3.97
C TRP A 117 2.52 -4.97 5.45
N TYR A 118 1.37 -4.84 6.09
CA TYR A 118 1.10 -5.35 7.42
C TYR A 118 0.18 -6.56 7.30
N ILE A 119 0.60 -7.73 7.79
CA ILE A 119 -0.16 -8.97 7.70
C ILE A 119 -1.30 -8.94 8.71
N LEU A 120 -2.52 -8.72 8.23
CA LEU A 120 -3.74 -8.70 9.05
C LEU A 120 -4.16 -10.10 9.44
N ASP A 121 -4.02 -11.05 8.50
CA ASP A 121 -4.31 -12.47 8.71
C ASP A 121 -3.66 -13.32 7.62
N CYS A 122 -3.31 -14.56 7.95
CA CYS A 122 -2.75 -15.53 7.01
C CYS A 122 -2.91 -16.96 7.54
N PRO A 123 -2.83 -17.99 6.69
CA PRO A 123 -2.77 -19.38 7.11
C PRO A 123 -1.53 -19.67 7.97
N GLU A 124 -1.60 -20.73 8.78
CA GLU A 124 -0.42 -21.26 9.48
C GLU A 124 0.62 -21.75 8.46
N GLY A 125 1.89 -21.42 8.68
CA GLY A 125 2.97 -21.76 7.76
C GLY A 125 2.99 -20.96 6.44
N ALA A 126 2.27 -19.83 6.39
CA ALA A 126 2.22 -18.96 5.21
C ALA A 126 3.59 -18.42 4.81
N SER A 127 3.78 -18.17 3.53
CA SER A 127 4.94 -17.50 2.94
C SER A 127 4.51 -16.46 1.91
N LEU A 128 5.39 -15.53 1.59
CA LEU A 128 5.28 -14.57 0.50
C LEU A 128 6.43 -14.76 -0.48
N VAL A 129 6.26 -14.33 -1.71
CA VAL A 129 7.40 -14.12 -2.59
C VAL A 129 8.02 -12.75 -2.27
N ALA A 130 9.31 -12.73 -1.92
CA ALA A 130 10.07 -11.52 -1.67
C ALA A 130 11.54 -11.68 -2.11
N GLY A 131 11.84 -11.24 -3.34
CA GLY A 131 13.13 -11.33 -3.98
C GLY A 131 13.27 -12.53 -4.92
N HIS A 132 14.52 -12.76 -5.35
CA HIS A 132 14.88 -13.81 -6.30
C HIS A 132 16.29 -14.34 -6.02
N ASN A 133 16.65 -15.45 -6.68
CA ASN A 133 17.93 -16.15 -6.48
C ASN A 133 19.00 -15.87 -7.54
N ALA A 134 18.64 -15.21 -8.67
CA ALA A 134 19.58 -14.86 -9.74
C ALA A 134 20.70 -13.95 -9.22
N LYS A 135 21.91 -14.18 -9.69
CA LYS A 135 23.14 -13.46 -9.27
C LYS A 135 23.53 -12.36 -10.25
N THR A 136 23.19 -12.54 -11.53
CA THR A 136 23.44 -11.56 -12.58
C THR A 136 22.17 -11.27 -13.37
N ARG A 137 22.16 -10.17 -14.12
CA ARG A 137 21.01 -9.79 -14.95
C ARG A 137 20.79 -10.77 -16.10
N GLU A 138 21.86 -11.34 -16.64
CA GLU A 138 21.79 -12.37 -17.68
C GLU A 138 21.16 -13.65 -17.14
N GLU A 139 21.55 -14.08 -15.95
CA GLU A 139 20.93 -15.23 -15.27
C GLU A 139 19.45 -14.98 -14.95
N LEU A 140 19.10 -13.78 -14.47
CA LEU A 140 17.72 -13.37 -14.25
C LEU A 140 16.90 -13.48 -15.54
N ALA A 141 17.39 -12.90 -16.64
CA ALA A 141 16.72 -12.92 -17.93
C ALA A 141 16.55 -14.35 -18.45
N ASP A 142 17.59 -15.18 -18.35
CA ASP A 142 17.56 -16.58 -18.75
C ASP A 142 16.51 -17.37 -17.96
N MET A 143 16.46 -17.20 -16.62
CA MET A 143 15.48 -17.87 -15.78
C MET A 143 14.05 -17.44 -16.12
N ILE A 144 13.81 -16.16 -16.36
CA ILE A 144 12.47 -15.64 -16.73
C ILE A 144 12.04 -16.17 -18.10
N HIS A 145 12.90 -16.04 -19.14
CA HIS A 145 12.56 -16.44 -20.49
C HIS A 145 12.35 -17.96 -20.62
N ASN A 146 13.02 -18.78 -19.81
CA ASN A 146 12.89 -20.22 -19.80
C ASN A 146 11.90 -20.75 -18.76
N GLY A 147 11.16 -19.87 -18.06
CA GLY A 147 10.13 -20.27 -17.09
C GLY A 147 10.67 -21.03 -15.88
N ARG A 148 11.93 -20.77 -15.48
CA ARG A 148 12.61 -21.46 -14.36
C ARG A 148 12.18 -20.87 -13.01
N TRP A 149 10.86 -20.80 -12.77
CA TRP A 149 10.25 -20.10 -11.64
C TRP A 149 10.65 -20.68 -10.29
N GLU A 150 10.69 -21.98 -10.15
CA GLU A 150 11.08 -22.66 -8.89
C GLU A 150 12.51 -22.34 -8.46
N GLU A 151 13.41 -22.13 -9.44
CA GLU A 151 14.79 -21.74 -9.16
C GLU A 151 14.93 -20.23 -8.90
N LEU A 152 14.13 -19.44 -9.60
CA LEU A 152 14.19 -17.98 -9.56
C LEU A 152 13.62 -17.41 -8.27
N ILE A 153 12.41 -17.86 -7.88
CA ILE A 153 11.60 -17.22 -6.84
C ILE A 153 12.17 -17.54 -5.45
N ARG A 154 12.22 -16.51 -4.60
CA ARG A 154 12.53 -16.65 -3.20
C ARG A 154 11.29 -16.44 -2.36
N GLU A 155 10.91 -17.44 -1.58
CA GLU A 155 9.84 -17.37 -0.61
C GLU A 155 10.39 -17.00 0.79
N VAL A 156 9.60 -16.22 1.52
CA VAL A 156 9.90 -15.79 2.89
C VAL A 156 8.73 -16.16 3.78
N PRO A 157 8.93 -16.92 4.87
CA PRO A 157 7.88 -17.26 5.80
C PRO A 157 7.38 -16.01 6.53
N VAL A 158 6.07 -15.94 6.73
CA VAL A 158 5.40 -14.82 7.43
C VAL A 158 4.27 -15.32 8.31
N LYS A 159 3.87 -14.48 9.26
CA LYS A 159 2.73 -14.70 10.15
C LYS A 159 1.95 -13.41 10.38
N LYS A 160 0.76 -13.52 10.92
CA LYS A 160 -0.05 -12.38 11.35
C LYS A 160 0.76 -11.42 12.22
N GLY A 161 0.69 -10.14 11.89
CA GLY A 161 1.38 -9.05 12.58
C GLY A 161 2.77 -8.72 12.03
N ASP A 162 3.33 -9.54 11.15
CA ASP A 162 4.58 -9.21 10.47
C ASP A 162 4.41 -8.00 9.55
N PHE A 163 5.48 -7.23 9.41
CA PHE A 163 5.55 -6.08 8.53
C PHE A 163 6.64 -6.29 7.47
N ILE A 164 6.32 -6.00 6.21
CA ILE A 164 7.20 -6.23 5.08
C ILE A 164 7.35 -4.94 4.27
N GLN A 165 8.60 -4.52 4.01
CA GLN A 165 8.91 -3.42 3.10
C GLN A 165 9.25 -3.98 1.72
N ILE A 166 8.59 -3.47 0.69
CA ILE A 166 8.84 -3.80 -0.72
C ILE A 166 9.35 -2.54 -1.43
N ASN A 167 10.65 -2.52 -1.67
CA ASN A 167 11.28 -1.44 -2.42
C ASN A 167 11.10 -1.66 -3.94
N PRO A 168 11.12 -0.61 -4.77
CA PRO A 168 11.15 -0.75 -6.22
C PRO A 168 12.25 -1.71 -6.66
N GLY A 169 11.98 -2.47 -7.71
CA GLY A 169 12.91 -3.50 -8.21
C GLY A 169 12.88 -4.82 -7.46
N THR A 170 12.12 -4.95 -6.38
CA THR A 170 11.94 -6.22 -5.65
C THR A 170 10.89 -7.08 -6.35
N VAL A 171 11.26 -8.30 -6.75
CA VAL A 171 10.30 -9.32 -7.20
C VAL A 171 9.46 -9.77 -6.01
N HIS A 172 8.14 -9.73 -6.13
CA HIS A 172 7.27 -10.09 -5.01
C HIS A 172 5.91 -10.63 -5.47
N ALA A 173 5.24 -11.36 -4.58
CA ALA A 173 3.84 -11.75 -4.73
C ALA A 173 3.21 -12.05 -3.37
N ILE A 174 1.96 -11.66 -3.20
CA ILE A 174 1.10 -12.09 -2.12
C ILE A 174 0.52 -13.45 -2.49
N LYS A 175 0.61 -14.43 -1.60
CA LYS A 175 0.07 -15.77 -1.82
C LYS A 175 -1.37 -15.90 -1.30
N GLY A 176 -2.07 -16.89 -1.79
CA GLY A 176 -3.45 -17.16 -1.42
C GLY A 176 -3.67 -17.38 0.09
N GLY A 177 -4.83 -16.99 0.57
CA GLY A 177 -5.21 -17.02 1.98
C GLY A 177 -4.79 -15.81 2.80
N MET A 178 -4.05 -14.88 2.21
CA MET A 178 -3.54 -13.68 2.88
C MET A 178 -4.58 -12.56 2.94
N LEU A 179 -4.60 -11.85 4.07
CA LEU A 179 -5.28 -10.58 4.25
C LEU A 179 -4.26 -9.56 4.75
N ILE A 180 -4.01 -8.52 3.99
CA ILE A 180 -2.97 -7.53 4.31
C ILE A 180 -3.48 -6.10 4.23
N LEU A 181 -2.88 -5.20 5.01
CA LEU A 181 -2.99 -3.77 4.79
C LEU A 181 -1.72 -3.32 4.07
N GLU A 182 -1.89 -2.74 2.89
CA GLU A 182 -0.84 -2.17 2.06
C GLU A 182 -0.83 -0.65 2.17
N THR A 183 0.33 -0.07 2.46
CA THR A 183 0.57 1.37 2.31
C THR A 183 1.61 1.57 1.23
N GLN A 184 1.30 2.40 0.22
CA GLN A 184 2.13 2.58 -0.96
C GLN A 184 2.12 4.02 -1.47
N GLN A 185 3.07 4.35 -2.37
CA GLN A 185 2.94 5.54 -3.20
C GLN A 185 1.64 5.47 -4.02
N SER A 186 1.06 6.62 -4.36
CA SER A 186 -0.16 6.72 -5.18
C SER A 186 0.11 6.34 -6.64
N SER A 187 0.27 5.04 -6.88
CA SER A 187 0.57 4.42 -8.16
C SER A 187 -0.12 3.06 -8.26
N ASP A 188 -0.61 2.69 -9.44
CA ASP A 188 -1.16 1.36 -9.73
C ASP A 188 -0.35 0.60 -10.79
N ILE A 189 0.88 1.07 -11.07
CA ILE A 189 1.77 0.44 -12.04
C ILE A 189 2.28 -0.89 -11.53
N THR A 190 2.07 -1.93 -12.33
CA THR A 190 2.49 -3.29 -12.03
C THR A 190 3.11 -3.92 -13.26
N TYR A 191 4.40 -4.26 -13.19
CA TYR A 191 5.03 -5.12 -14.19
C TYR A 191 4.88 -6.57 -13.79
N ARG A 192 4.01 -7.27 -14.50
CA ARG A 192 3.70 -8.67 -14.26
C ARG A 192 4.77 -9.53 -14.92
N VAL A 193 5.50 -10.28 -14.09
CA VAL A 193 6.57 -11.19 -14.53
C VAL A 193 5.99 -12.54 -14.92
N TYR A 194 5.10 -13.09 -14.06
CA TYR A 194 4.44 -14.36 -14.29
C TYR A 194 3.06 -14.39 -13.63
N ASP A 195 2.10 -15.07 -14.25
CA ASP A 195 0.72 -15.11 -13.78
C ASP A 195 0.13 -16.53 -13.74
N TYR A 196 0.98 -17.54 -13.57
CA TYR A 196 0.58 -18.96 -13.47
C TYR A 196 -0.28 -19.45 -14.66
N ASP A 197 -0.10 -18.86 -15.83
CA ASP A 197 -0.85 -19.13 -17.06
C ASP A 197 -2.37 -18.99 -16.91
N ARG A 198 -2.83 -18.20 -15.93
CA ARG A 198 -4.25 -17.97 -15.67
C ARG A 198 -4.91 -17.19 -16.78
N LEU A 199 -6.17 -17.56 -17.05
CA LEU A 199 -6.99 -16.89 -18.06
C LEU A 199 -8.02 -15.96 -17.39
N THR A 200 -8.17 -14.76 -17.95
CA THR A 200 -9.26 -13.84 -17.68
C THR A 200 -10.06 -13.68 -18.97
N ASP A 201 -11.34 -14.03 -18.95
CA ASP A 201 -12.20 -14.03 -20.15
C ASP A 201 -11.61 -14.85 -21.32
N GLY A 202 -11.00 -16.00 -20.99
CA GLY A 202 -10.40 -16.91 -21.96
C GLY A 202 -9.06 -16.46 -22.53
N LYS A 203 -8.45 -15.39 -22.02
CA LYS A 203 -7.14 -14.89 -22.47
C LYS A 203 -6.19 -14.71 -21.28
N PRO A 204 -4.89 -14.99 -21.47
CA PRO A 204 -3.90 -14.69 -20.44
C PRO A 204 -3.82 -13.17 -20.22
N ARG A 205 -3.57 -12.76 -18.97
CA ARG A 205 -3.26 -11.36 -18.68
C ARG A 205 -1.90 -10.99 -19.29
N GLN A 206 -1.78 -9.74 -19.69
CA GLN A 206 -0.54 -9.23 -20.25
C GLN A 206 0.62 -9.38 -19.26
N LEU A 207 1.74 -9.93 -19.72
CA LEU A 207 3.02 -9.94 -19.02
C LEU A 207 3.87 -8.74 -19.49
N HIS A 208 4.74 -8.27 -18.62
CA HIS A 208 5.64 -7.14 -18.85
C HIS A 208 7.09 -7.58 -18.66
N VAL A 209 7.49 -8.65 -19.37
CA VAL A 209 8.76 -9.36 -19.15
C VAL A 209 9.96 -8.43 -19.29
N GLU A 210 10.06 -7.71 -20.40
CA GLU A 210 11.20 -6.82 -20.66
C GLU A 210 11.27 -5.64 -19.68
N GLN A 211 10.12 -5.01 -19.37
CA GLN A 211 10.06 -3.97 -18.37
C GLN A 211 10.48 -4.51 -17.00
N SER A 212 10.05 -5.71 -16.64
CA SER A 212 10.42 -6.38 -15.40
C SER A 212 11.92 -6.62 -15.32
N ILE A 213 12.52 -7.21 -16.36
CA ILE A 213 13.97 -7.45 -16.41
C ILE A 213 14.75 -6.13 -16.27
N ASN A 214 14.25 -5.04 -16.85
CA ASN A 214 14.91 -3.73 -16.76
C ASN A 214 14.91 -3.15 -15.35
N VAL A 215 13.82 -3.32 -14.58
CA VAL A 215 13.66 -2.69 -13.27
C VAL A 215 14.04 -3.59 -12.10
N ILE A 216 14.08 -4.92 -12.25
CA ILE A 216 14.45 -5.83 -11.16
C ILE A 216 15.88 -5.54 -10.69
N THR A 217 16.03 -5.38 -9.38
CA THR A 217 17.35 -5.20 -8.73
C THR A 217 18.09 -6.52 -8.65
N VAL A 218 19.32 -6.59 -9.20
CA VAL A 218 20.16 -7.80 -9.21
C VAL A 218 21.54 -7.49 -8.63
N PRO A 219 22.04 -8.27 -7.68
CA PRO A 219 21.34 -9.33 -6.96
C PRO A 219 20.21 -8.79 -6.07
N ALA A 220 19.25 -9.63 -5.73
CA ALA A 220 18.20 -9.24 -4.80
C ALA A 220 18.75 -8.93 -3.41
N ALA A 221 18.13 -8.00 -2.70
CA ALA A 221 18.41 -7.72 -1.28
C ALA A 221 18.23 -9.00 -0.42
N LEU A 222 18.85 -9.04 0.74
CA LEU A 222 18.69 -10.15 1.68
C LEU A 222 17.24 -10.23 2.18
N ALA A 223 16.73 -11.44 2.34
CA ALA A 223 15.34 -11.66 2.77
C ALA A 223 15.02 -11.02 4.14
N GLY A 224 15.98 -11.08 5.08
CA GLY A 224 15.82 -10.51 6.42
C GLY A 224 15.77 -8.98 6.48
N ASP A 225 16.21 -8.29 5.43
CA ASP A 225 16.22 -6.82 5.42
C ASP A 225 14.82 -6.24 5.13
N SER A 226 13.92 -7.03 4.57
CA SER A 226 12.58 -6.60 4.17
C SER A 226 11.48 -6.96 5.18
N VAL A 227 11.71 -7.93 6.06
CA VAL A 227 10.71 -8.45 7.00
C VAL A 227 11.06 -8.08 8.43
N LYS A 228 10.14 -7.35 9.07
CA LYS A 228 10.16 -7.13 10.53
C LYS A 228 9.14 -8.07 11.16
N ALA A 229 9.61 -8.97 12.03
CA ALA A 229 8.73 -9.89 12.75
C ALA A 229 7.77 -9.12 13.66
N ALA A 230 6.57 -9.69 13.81
CA ALA A 230 5.60 -9.19 14.77
C ALA A 230 6.19 -9.16 16.18
N GLU A 231 6.19 -8.00 16.79
CA GLU A 231 6.53 -7.82 18.18
C GLU A 231 5.27 -7.72 19.03
N HIS A 232 5.30 -8.32 20.22
CA HIS A 232 4.25 -8.08 21.21
C HIS A 232 4.51 -6.71 21.84
N LEU A 233 3.69 -5.74 21.45
CA LEU A 233 3.79 -4.40 21.99
C LEU A 233 2.90 -4.27 23.23
N PRO A 234 3.34 -3.58 24.29
CA PRO A 234 2.48 -3.27 25.42
C PRO A 234 1.30 -2.41 24.93
N GLY A 235 0.16 -2.52 25.60
CA GLY A 235 -0.99 -1.65 25.31
C GLY A 235 -0.66 -0.16 25.47
N ASN A 236 -1.41 0.68 24.76
CA ASN A 236 -1.26 2.15 24.77
C ASN A 236 0.11 2.60 24.24
N THR A 237 0.48 2.12 23.06
CA THR A 237 1.72 2.48 22.36
C THR A 237 1.46 2.87 20.92
N MET A 238 2.33 3.72 20.39
CA MET A 238 2.45 4.06 18.98
C MET A 238 3.89 3.74 18.54
N ASN A 239 4.05 2.70 17.74
CA ASN A 239 5.36 2.17 17.35
C ASN A 239 5.61 2.37 15.88
N GLU A 240 6.74 2.97 15.53
CA GLU A 240 7.16 3.16 14.15
C GLU A 240 7.55 1.81 13.54
N LEU A 241 6.80 1.39 12.52
CA LEU A 241 7.13 0.23 11.71
C LEU A 241 8.20 0.55 10.67
N ILE A 242 8.08 1.72 10.03
CA ILE A 242 9.07 2.22 9.07
C ILE A 242 9.00 3.74 8.92
N SER A 243 10.17 4.33 8.60
CA SER A 243 10.30 5.67 8.04
C SER A 243 11.22 5.58 6.82
N CYS A 244 10.69 5.84 5.63
CA CYS A 244 11.44 5.85 4.37
C CYS A 244 11.24 7.19 3.64
N ASP A 245 11.82 7.36 2.45
CA ASP A 245 11.75 8.62 1.71
C ASP A 245 10.32 9.01 1.28
N TYR A 246 9.39 8.07 1.25
CA TYR A 246 8.04 8.25 0.73
C TYR A 246 6.98 8.36 1.81
N TYR A 247 7.14 7.60 2.90
CA TYR A 247 6.15 7.52 3.98
C TYR A 247 6.78 7.13 5.31
N LYS A 248 6.01 7.39 6.37
CA LYS A 248 6.17 6.80 7.70
C LYS A 248 4.94 5.98 8.02
N VAL A 249 5.12 4.85 8.69
CA VAL A 249 4.02 3.97 9.13
C VAL A 249 4.20 3.59 10.58
N TRP A 250 3.11 3.66 11.34
CA TRP A 250 3.07 3.28 12.74
C TRP A 250 1.97 2.25 12.99
N LYS A 251 2.21 1.39 13.97
CA LYS A 251 1.18 0.57 14.59
C LYS A 251 0.81 1.16 15.95
N LEU A 252 -0.49 1.28 16.21
CA LEU A 252 -1.03 1.68 17.49
C LEU A 252 -1.77 0.49 18.13
N GLU A 253 -1.44 0.23 19.40
CA GLU A 253 -2.12 -0.75 20.26
C GLU A 253 -2.83 0.03 21.37
N ILE A 254 -4.16 0.04 21.39
CA ILE A 254 -4.97 0.77 22.35
C ILE A 254 -5.68 -0.22 23.28
N SER A 255 -5.45 -0.05 24.58
CA SER A 255 -6.09 -0.82 25.64
C SER A 255 -6.44 0.12 26.80
N GLY A 256 -7.59 0.74 26.74
CA GLY A 256 -8.02 1.82 27.62
C GLY A 256 -7.87 3.19 26.96
N GLY A 257 -7.08 4.09 27.54
CA GLY A 257 -6.88 5.45 27.03
C GLY A 257 -5.45 5.68 26.56
N PHE A 258 -5.29 6.36 25.41
CA PHE A 258 -4.01 6.79 24.84
C PHE A 258 -4.15 8.15 24.18
N SER A 259 -3.14 9.02 24.30
CA SER A 259 -3.16 10.31 23.61
C SER A 259 -1.80 10.70 23.09
N PHE A 260 -1.79 11.44 21.97
CA PHE A 260 -0.59 12.01 21.36
C PHE A 260 -0.93 13.32 20.63
N GLU A 261 0.08 14.09 20.24
CA GLU A 261 -0.07 15.27 19.40
C GLU A 261 0.12 14.89 17.94
N GLN A 262 -0.83 15.28 17.07
CA GLN A 262 -0.73 15.11 15.62
C GLN A 262 0.07 16.29 15.04
N GLU A 263 1.33 16.04 14.69
CA GLU A 263 2.29 17.02 14.18
C GLU A 263 2.68 16.79 12.70
N GLU A 264 2.30 15.65 12.14
CA GLU A 264 2.57 15.31 10.74
C GLU A 264 1.71 16.16 9.79
N PRO A 265 2.11 16.34 8.51
CA PRO A 265 1.32 17.10 7.53
C PRO A 265 -0.14 16.62 7.43
N PHE A 266 -0.37 15.36 7.61
CA PHE A 266 -1.65 14.69 7.82
C PHE A 266 -1.36 13.28 8.35
N LEU A 267 -2.34 12.65 8.97
CA LEU A 267 -2.20 11.28 9.42
C LEU A 267 -3.37 10.45 8.91
N ILE A 268 -3.09 9.54 7.96
CA ILE A 268 -4.02 8.51 7.53
C ILE A 268 -4.10 7.47 8.63
N THR A 269 -5.29 7.02 8.97
CA THR A 269 -5.48 6.00 10.01
C THR A 269 -6.53 4.98 9.56
N SER A 270 -6.22 3.70 9.77
CA SER A 270 -7.10 2.56 9.52
C SER A 270 -7.27 1.76 10.80
N VAL A 271 -8.50 1.61 11.27
CA VAL A 271 -8.81 0.71 12.40
C VAL A 271 -8.83 -0.73 11.87
N ILE A 272 -7.83 -1.51 12.26
CA ILE A 272 -7.63 -2.87 11.75
C ILE A 272 -8.21 -3.95 12.66
N GLU A 273 -8.44 -3.64 13.94
CA GLU A 273 -9.05 -4.55 14.93
C GLU A 273 -9.75 -3.76 16.03
N GLY A 274 -10.86 -4.29 16.54
CA GLY A 274 -11.58 -3.76 17.70
C GLY A 274 -12.39 -2.49 17.41
N GLU A 275 -12.71 -1.76 18.49
CA GLU A 275 -13.52 -0.55 18.48
C GLU A 275 -13.20 0.37 19.66
N GLY A 276 -13.61 1.62 19.56
CA GLY A 276 -13.40 2.62 20.60
C GLY A 276 -13.90 4.00 20.21
N THR A 277 -13.26 5.03 20.72
CA THR A 277 -13.52 6.43 20.34
C THR A 277 -12.24 7.16 19.95
N LEU A 278 -12.38 8.10 19.03
CA LEU A 278 -11.39 9.08 18.63
C LEU A 278 -11.92 10.48 18.97
N ASN A 279 -11.34 11.16 19.95
CA ASN A 279 -11.83 12.45 20.47
C ASN A 279 -13.34 12.42 20.76
N GLY A 280 -13.82 11.33 21.40
CA GLY A 280 -15.22 11.10 21.73
C GLY A 280 -16.10 10.61 20.56
N ARG A 281 -15.60 10.53 19.33
CA ARG A 281 -16.32 10.01 18.18
C ARG A 281 -16.10 8.49 18.06
N PRO A 282 -17.18 7.67 17.98
CA PRO A 282 -17.04 6.22 17.81
C PRO A 282 -16.28 5.84 16.55
N VAL A 283 -15.36 4.89 16.68
CA VAL A 283 -14.59 4.26 15.59
C VAL A 283 -14.54 2.76 15.79
N LYS A 284 -14.50 2.00 14.71
CA LYS A 284 -14.47 0.54 14.75
C LYS A 284 -13.66 -0.04 13.58
N LYS A 285 -13.35 -1.30 13.66
CA LYS A 285 -12.70 -2.05 12.59
C LYS A 285 -13.36 -1.77 11.24
N GLY A 286 -12.53 -1.37 10.27
CA GLY A 286 -12.96 -1.00 8.93
C GLY A 286 -13.23 0.50 8.75
N ASP A 287 -13.10 1.32 9.77
CA ASP A 287 -13.12 2.77 9.58
C ASP A 287 -11.73 3.26 9.13
N HIS A 288 -11.76 4.15 8.13
CA HIS A 288 -10.57 4.82 7.58
C HIS A 288 -10.79 6.32 7.60
N PHE A 289 -9.81 7.05 8.10
CA PHE A 289 -9.93 8.49 8.25
C PHE A 289 -8.58 9.19 8.13
N ILE A 290 -8.63 10.49 7.87
CA ILE A 290 -7.46 11.38 7.87
C ILE A 290 -7.61 12.40 8.99
N LEU A 291 -6.57 12.53 9.82
CA LEU A 291 -6.39 13.62 10.75
C LEU A 291 -5.59 14.71 10.03
N PRO A 292 -6.16 15.91 9.80
CA PRO A 292 -5.51 16.95 9.01
C PRO A 292 -4.35 17.64 9.75
N TRP A 293 -3.59 18.42 9.01
CA TRP A 293 -2.56 19.31 9.56
C TRP A 293 -3.09 20.19 10.69
N GLY A 294 -2.34 20.21 11.81
CA GLY A 294 -2.71 21.01 12.97
C GLY A 294 -4.00 20.54 13.66
N PHE A 295 -4.30 19.25 13.60
CA PHE A 295 -5.39 18.63 14.36
C PHE A 295 -5.19 18.81 15.87
N GLY A 296 -3.93 18.74 16.32
CA GLY A 296 -3.54 18.86 17.71
C GLY A 296 -3.69 17.54 18.46
N LYS A 297 -4.21 17.60 19.68
CA LYS A 297 -4.31 16.45 20.56
C LYS A 297 -5.28 15.41 20.02
N VAL A 298 -4.79 14.18 19.87
CA VAL A 298 -5.55 12.98 19.52
C VAL A 298 -5.78 12.19 20.82
N GLU A 299 -7.03 11.86 21.10
CA GLU A 299 -7.44 11.04 22.25
C GLU A 299 -8.13 9.79 21.75
N LEU A 300 -7.57 8.64 22.07
CA LEU A 300 -8.10 7.32 21.71
C LEU A 300 -8.50 6.58 22.98
N GLU A 301 -9.71 6.01 23.02
CA GLU A 301 -10.20 5.19 24.12
C GLU A 301 -10.85 3.92 23.58
N GLY A 302 -10.63 2.80 24.23
CA GLY A 302 -11.25 1.52 23.88
C GLY A 302 -10.27 0.36 23.78
N GLN A 303 -10.62 -0.64 22.97
CA GLN A 303 -9.81 -1.82 22.67
C GLN A 303 -9.68 -1.93 21.17
N MET A 304 -8.57 -1.43 20.60
CA MET A 304 -8.41 -1.39 19.15
C MET A 304 -6.95 -1.37 18.71
N GLN A 305 -6.73 -1.85 17.50
CA GLN A 305 -5.46 -1.74 16.79
C GLN A 305 -5.64 -0.88 15.54
N LEU A 306 -4.68 0.00 15.29
CA LEU A 306 -4.71 0.90 14.15
C LEU A 306 -3.36 0.86 13.45
N ILE A 307 -3.40 1.02 12.13
CA ILE A 307 -2.22 1.38 11.33
C ILE A 307 -2.37 2.83 10.92
N ALA A 308 -1.38 3.63 11.26
CA ALA A 308 -1.31 5.03 10.86
C ALA A 308 -0.18 5.26 9.87
N SER A 309 -0.36 6.19 8.92
CA SER A 309 0.66 6.54 7.94
C SER A 309 0.59 8.01 7.54
N THR A 310 1.71 8.55 7.12
CA THR A 310 1.82 9.89 6.53
C THR A 310 2.83 9.89 5.40
N ALA A 311 2.71 10.85 4.48
CA ALA A 311 3.76 11.07 3.50
C ALA A 311 4.99 11.68 4.17
N ASN A 312 6.15 11.12 3.90
CA ASN A 312 7.40 11.74 4.30
C ASN A 312 7.77 12.85 3.29
N GLY A 313 8.08 14.06 3.79
CA GLY A 313 8.47 15.16 2.92
C GLY A 313 9.73 14.82 2.15
N ARG A 314 9.60 14.57 0.86
CA ARG A 314 10.69 14.19 -0.04
C ARG A 314 11.85 15.17 0.06
N LYS A 315 13.05 14.66 0.24
CA LYS A 315 14.24 15.34 -0.26
C LYS A 315 14.00 15.56 -1.76
N LYS A 316 14.12 16.84 -2.21
CA LYS A 316 13.87 17.28 -3.59
C LYS A 316 14.23 16.19 -4.62
N GLN A 317 13.24 15.66 -5.33
CA GLN A 317 13.54 14.98 -6.59
C GLN A 317 14.23 15.97 -7.53
N PRO A 318 15.27 15.56 -8.28
CA PRO A 318 15.82 16.40 -9.33
C PRO A 318 14.69 16.77 -10.28
N ALA A 319 14.54 18.07 -10.56
CA ALA A 319 13.58 18.54 -11.54
C ALA A 319 13.82 17.80 -12.87
N PHE A 320 12.76 17.25 -13.44
CA PHE A 320 12.79 16.66 -14.76
C PHE A 320 13.12 17.76 -15.79
N THR A 321 14.38 17.91 -16.14
CA THR A 321 14.78 18.72 -17.30
C THR A 321 14.58 17.87 -18.55
N GLY A 322 13.35 17.80 -19.03
CA GLY A 322 13.01 17.21 -20.31
C GLY A 322 13.69 17.99 -21.44
N ALA A 323 14.91 17.62 -21.80
CA ALA A 323 15.49 17.98 -23.08
C ALA A 323 14.82 17.11 -24.14
N CYS A 324 13.75 17.63 -24.73
CA CYS A 324 13.22 17.13 -26.00
C CYS A 324 14.30 17.37 -27.09
N GLY A 325 15.15 16.38 -27.28
CA GLY A 325 16.07 16.35 -28.45
C GLY A 325 15.26 16.19 -29.73
N LYS A 326 14.94 17.31 -30.35
CA LYS A 326 14.63 17.29 -31.77
C LYS A 326 15.94 16.98 -32.52
N GLU A 327 16.13 15.75 -32.90
CA GLU A 327 17.02 15.46 -34.03
C GLU A 327 16.18 15.34 -35.28
N GLY A 328 16.30 16.39 -36.11
CA GLY A 328 15.86 16.36 -37.48
C GLY A 328 16.93 15.70 -38.33
N LYS A 329 16.54 14.82 -39.15
CA LYS A 329 16.71 14.66 -40.60
C LYS A 329 16.29 13.28 -41.03
#